data_99a24e93ae3f19fc6fb0850b03f0a8d4
#
_entry.id   99a24e93ae3f19fc6fb0850b03f0a8d4
#
_cell.length_a   1.000
_cell.length_b   1.000
_cell.length_c   1.000
_cell.angle_alpha   90.00
_cell.angle_beta   90.00
_cell.angle_gamma   90.00
#
_symmetry.space_group_name_H-M   'P 1'
#
loop_
_entity.id
_entity.type
_entity.pdbx_description
1 polymer ?
#
loop_
_entity_poly.entity_id
_entity_poly.type
_entity_poly.pdbx_seq_one_letter_code
_entity_poly.pdbx_strand_id
1 'polypeptide(L)'
;MARMGGSASADIEAPVDEVWAVVEDVLIAPDWQGGVVAISALERDAEDRATLVEIENDIKVRHVKTRVRFRYEPPTVLSWIQEQGDLKSVTGSWTLEDLGDRRTRATYTLDSDPGRVLGMLIRGPVEAAVRAALVNARPGELKARVESQGR
;
A
#
# COMPACT_ATOMS: atom_id res chain seq x y z
N MET A 1 -14.87 -3.87 -18.04
CA MET A 1 -13.57 -4.21 -17.44
C MET A 1 -13.65 -4.18 -15.94
N ALA A 2 -13.22 -5.26 -15.31
CA ALA A 2 -13.23 -5.34 -13.87
C ALA A 2 -12.05 -4.56 -13.30
N ARG A 3 -12.30 -3.48 -12.60
CA ARG A 3 -11.28 -2.77 -11.82
C ARG A 3 -11.43 -3.21 -10.37
N MET A 4 -10.30 -3.33 -9.71
CA MET A 4 -10.30 -3.67 -8.29
C MET A 4 -9.60 -2.56 -7.55
N GLY A 5 -10.30 -1.98 -6.62
CA GLY A 5 -9.74 -0.90 -5.83
C GLY A 5 -10.71 -0.45 -4.78
N GLY A 6 -10.36 0.63 -4.16
CA GLY A 6 -11.16 1.22 -3.10
C GLY A 6 -10.31 2.08 -2.21
N SER A 7 -10.94 2.54 -1.14
CA SER A 7 -10.30 3.40 -0.16
C SER A 7 -10.73 2.96 1.22
N ALA A 8 -9.81 3.02 2.18
CA ALA A 8 -10.09 2.70 3.57
C ALA A 8 -9.25 3.60 4.46
N SER A 9 -9.73 3.86 5.67
CA SER A 9 -9.08 4.76 6.61
C SER A 9 -9.05 4.18 8.01
N ALA A 10 -8.09 4.65 8.80
CA ALA A 10 -8.04 4.39 10.24
C ALA A 10 -7.48 5.61 10.96
N ASP A 11 -7.95 5.83 12.18
CA ASP A 11 -7.42 6.87 13.06
C ASP A 11 -6.37 6.23 13.96
N ILE A 12 -5.16 6.77 13.92
CA ILE A 12 -3.97 6.22 14.58
C ILE A 12 -3.60 7.12 15.75
N GLU A 13 -3.36 6.50 16.91
CA GLU A 13 -2.98 7.21 18.13
C GLU A 13 -1.49 7.54 18.14
N ALA A 14 -1.06 8.34 17.14
CA ALA A 14 0.32 8.80 17.01
C ALA A 14 0.34 10.06 16.14
N PRO A 15 1.33 10.96 16.35
CA PRO A 15 1.44 12.15 15.52
C PRO A 15 1.85 11.80 14.09
N VAL A 16 1.56 12.70 13.17
CA VAL A 16 1.76 12.46 11.73
C VAL A 16 3.21 12.08 11.39
N ASP A 17 4.19 12.62 12.07
CA ASP A 17 5.60 12.33 11.81
C ASP A 17 5.94 10.86 12.11
N GLU A 18 5.37 10.31 13.18
CA GLU A 18 5.59 8.91 13.54
C GLU A 18 4.91 7.98 12.55
N VAL A 19 3.71 8.34 12.10
CA VAL A 19 3.00 7.55 11.08
C VAL A 19 3.76 7.62 9.74
N TRP A 20 4.22 8.81 9.37
CA TRP A 20 4.99 9.00 8.14
C TRP A 20 6.26 8.16 8.12
N ALA A 21 6.97 8.08 9.26
CA ALA A 21 8.20 7.29 9.33
C ALA A 21 7.99 5.82 8.94
N VAL A 22 6.83 5.26 9.27
CA VAL A 22 6.50 3.88 8.87
C VAL A 22 6.11 3.82 7.39
N VAL A 23 5.28 4.76 6.95
CA VAL A 23 4.82 4.81 5.55
C VAL A 23 5.98 5.04 4.59
N GLU A 24 6.90 5.94 4.94
CA GLU A 24 8.04 6.30 4.11
C GLU A 24 9.02 5.14 3.91
N ASP A 25 9.13 4.25 4.89
CA ASP A 25 10.05 3.12 4.84
C ASP A 25 9.40 1.97 4.08
N VAL A 26 9.30 2.11 2.76
CA VAL A 26 8.54 1.18 1.93
C VAL A 26 9.16 -0.22 1.91
N LEU A 27 10.46 -0.35 2.16
CA LEU A 27 11.14 -1.64 2.08
C LEU A 27 10.81 -2.57 3.25
N ILE A 28 10.21 -2.06 4.33
CA ILE A 28 9.77 -2.91 5.45
C ILE A 28 8.32 -3.40 5.27
N ALA A 29 7.70 -3.13 4.13
CA ALA A 29 6.31 -3.53 3.90
C ALA A 29 6.02 -5.00 4.22
N PRO A 30 6.90 -5.98 3.90
CA PRO A 30 6.61 -7.37 4.26
C PRO A 30 6.43 -7.61 5.76
N ASP A 31 6.98 -6.73 6.60
CA ASP A 31 6.92 -6.89 8.06
C ASP A 31 5.54 -6.57 8.63
N TRP A 32 4.75 -5.75 7.93
CA TRP A 32 3.47 -5.31 8.48
C TRP A 32 2.30 -5.29 7.50
N GLN A 33 2.55 -5.36 6.18
CA GLN A 33 1.48 -5.38 5.18
C GLN A 33 1.18 -6.81 4.76
N GLY A 34 -0.03 -7.26 5.03
CA GLY A 34 -0.46 -8.60 4.62
C GLY A 34 -0.44 -8.73 3.10
N GLY A 35 0.05 -9.88 2.63
CA GLY A 35 0.14 -10.16 1.21
C GLY A 35 1.38 -9.65 0.51
N VAL A 36 2.16 -8.76 1.12
CA VAL A 36 3.45 -8.35 0.55
C VAL A 36 4.49 -9.41 0.93
N VAL A 37 4.92 -10.18 -0.06
CA VAL A 37 5.83 -11.31 0.15
C VAL A 37 7.29 -10.85 0.10
N ALA A 38 7.62 -9.99 -0.85
CA ALA A 38 8.98 -9.49 -1.05
C ALA A 38 8.95 -8.11 -1.68
N ILE A 39 9.95 -7.30 -1.37
CA ILE A 39 10.14 -5.99 -1.97
C ILE A 39 11.64 -5.70 -2.08
N SER A 40 12.06 -5.13 -3.20
CA SER A 40 13.45 -4.72 -3.38
C SER A 40 13.53 -3.40 -4.12
N ALA A 41 14.50 -2.55 -3.72
CA ALA A 41 14.72 -1.27 -4.36
C ALA A 41 15.53 -1.45 -5.63
N LEU A 42 15.06 -0.84 -6.73
CA LEU A 42 15.76 -0.79 -8.01
C LEU A 42 16.40 0.57 -8.24
N GLU A 43 15.79 1.63 -7.73
CA GLU A 43 16.32 3.00 -7.79
C GLU A 43 16.04 3.71 -6.47
N ARG A 44 16.89 4.67 -6.13
CA ARG A 44 16.75 5.48 -4.91
C ARG A 44 16.96 6.95 -5.23
N ASP A 45 16.39 7.84 -4.41
CA ASP A 45 16.60 9.27 -4.55
C ASP A 45 17.79 9.76 -3.70
N ALA A 46 18.00 11.08 -3.68
CA ALA A 46 19.12 11.69 -2.96
C ALA A 46 19.01 11.48 -1.45
N GLU A 47 17.81 11.26 -0.92
CA GLU A 47 17.56 10.98 0.50
C GLU A 47 17.58 9.48 0.80
N ASP A 48 18.04 8.66 -0.14
CA ASP A 48 18.13 7.20 -0.03
C ASP A 48 16.77 6.51 0.10
N ARG A 49 15.69 7.16 -0.31
CA ARG A 49 14.36 6.55 -0.37
C ARG A 49 14.21 5.75 -1.65
N ALA A 50 13.59 4.58 -1.55
CA ALA A 50 13.33 3.75 -2.74
C ALA A 50 12.30 4.42 -3.64
N THR A 51 12.68 4.74 -4.88
CA THR A 51 11.81 5.42 -5.85
C THR A 51 11.27 4.48 -6.90
N LEU A 52 11.99 3.41 -7.23
CA LEU A 52 11.48 2.33 -8.06
C LEU A 52 11.74 1.04 -7.32
N VAL A 53 10.70 0.23 -7.15
CA VAL A 53 10.79 -1.04 -6.43
C VAL A 53 10.15 -2.15 -7.23
N GLU A 54 10.60 -3.39 -6.98
CA GLU A 54 9.90 -4.58 -7.43
C GLU A 54 9.22 -5.20 -6.22
N ILE A 55 7.92 -5.43 -6.33
CA ILE A 55 7.10 -5.99 -5.25
C ILE A 55 6.48 -7.29 -5.73
N GLU A 56 6.54 -8.31 -4.87
CA GLU A 56 5.77 -9.52 -5.06
C GLU A 56 4.65 -9.55 -4.02
N ASN A 57 3.42 -9.70 -4.49
CA ASN A 57 2.23 -9.77 -3.66
C ASN A 57 1.53 -11.11 -3.85
N ASP A 58 1.02 -11.65 -2.73
CA ASP A 58 0.05 -12.74 -2.75
C ASP A 58 -1.35 -12.11 -2.76
N ILE A 59 -2.06 -12.23 -3.87
CA ILE A 59 -3.39 -11.64 -4.03
C ILE A 59 -4.49 -12.71 -3.86
N LYS A 60 -4.21 -13.77 -3.11
CA LYS A 60 -5.10 -14.87 -2.75
C LYS A 60 -5.27 -15.91 -3.85
N VAL A 61 -5.38 -15.50 -5.12
CA VAL A 61 -5.54 -16.42 -6.26
C VAL A 61 -4.20 -16.80 -6.88
N ARG A 62 -3.20 -15.94 -6.75
CA ARG A 62 -1.82 -16.17 -7.20
C ARG A 62 -0.91 -15.08 -6.68
N HIS A 63 0.41 -15.28 -6.88
CA HIS A 63 1.38 -14.22 -6.65
C HIS A 63 1.53 -13.37 -7.92
N VAL A 64 1.68 -12.06 -7.73
CA VAL A 64 1.93 -11.12 -8.83
C VAL A 64 3.15 -10.30 -8.52
N LYS A 65 3.92 -9.96 -9.56
CA LYS A 65 5.08 -9.07 -9.44
C LYS A 65 4.79 -7.79 -10.18
N THR A 66 5.14 -6.68 -9.56
CA THR A 66 4.97 -5.35 -10.14
C THR A 66 6.18 -4.49 -9.84
N ARG A 67 6.52 -3.62 -10.78
CA ARG A 67 7.51 -2.56 -10.56
C ARG A 67 6.75 -1.27 -10.44
N VAL A 68 6.85 -0.63 -9.29
CA VAL A 68 6.13 0.60 -9.02
C VAL A 68 7.08 1.74 -8.72
N ARG A 69 6.70 2.93 -9.19
CA ARG A 69 7.42 4.16 -8.94
C ARG A 69 6.72 4.89 -7.81
N PHE A 70 7.47 5.18 -6.74
CA PHE A 70 6.98 5.95 -5.60
C PHE A 70 7.28 7.43 -5.75
N ARG A 71 6.33 8.24 -5.31
CA ARG A 71 6.51 9.69 -5.16
C ARG A 71 6.23 10.04 -3.70
N TYR A 72 7.19 10.70 -3.07
CA TYR A 72 7.13 11.07 -1.66
C TYR A 72 6.83 12.56 -1.53
N GLU A 73 5.82 12.90 -0.76
CA GLU A 73 5.46 14.27 -0.40
C GLU A 73 5.35 14.35 1.13
N PRO A 74 6.51 14.38 1.83
CA PRO A 74 6.53 14.34 3.30
C PRO A 74 5.81 15.54 3.89
N PRO A 75 5.15 15.36 5.02
CA PRO A 75 4.94 14.13 5.76
C PRO A 75 3.54 13.52 5.53
N THR A 76 2.88 13.82 4.44
CA THR A 76 1.45 13.54 4.30
C THR A 76 1.04 12.65 3.14
N VAL A 77 1.84 12.57 2.06
CA VAL A 77 1.43 11.79 0.89
C VAL A 77 2.55 10.90 0.38
N LEU A 78 2.24 9.63 0.21
CA LEU A 78 3.05 8.68 -0.55
C LEU A 78 2.14 8.13 -1.65
N SER A 79 2.55 8.27 -2.91
CA SER A 79 1.79 7.73 -4.02
C SER A 79 2.67 6.86 -4.90
N TRP A 80 2.04 5.98 -5.67
CA TRP A 80 2.77 5.09 -6.57
C TRP A 80 1.98 4.78 -7.82
N ILE A 81 2.71 4.41 -8.87
CA ILE A 81 2.16 3.97 -10.14
C ILE A 81 2.99 2.79 -10.63
N GLN A 82 2.33 1.76 -11.13
CA GLN A 82 3.01 0.65 -11.77
C GLN A 82 3.61 1.10 -13.10
N GLU A 83 4.91 0.83 -13.30
CA GLU A 83 5.57 1.04 -14.59
C GLU A 83 5.60 -0.23 -15.41
N GLN A 84 5.65 -1.40 -14.76
CA GLN A 84 5.72 -2.70 -15.42
C GLN A 84 5.25 -3.77 -14.43
N GLY A 85 4.57 -4.78 -14.91
CA GLY A 85 4.21 -5.88 -14.04
C GLY A 85 3.10 -6.76 -14.58
N ASP A 86 2.66 -7.69 -13.74
CA ASP A 86 1.66 -8.71 -14.09
C ASP A 86 0.25 -8.15 -14.20
N LEU A 87 -0.02 -6.99 -13.60
CA LEU A 87 -1.31 -6.32 -13.70
C LEU A 87 -1.31 -5.36 -14.88
N LYS A 88 -2.47 -5.02 -15.40
CA LYS A 88 -2.58 -4.07 -16.50
C LYS A 88 -2.24 -2.66 -16.03
N SER A 89 -2.71 -2.27 -14.86
CA SER A 89 -2.39 -0.98 -14.25
C SER A 89 -2.56 -1.03 -12.75
N VAL A 90 -1.77 -0.22 -12.03
CA VAL A 90 -1.90 -0.02 -10.59
C VAL A 90 -1.55 1.43 -10.29
N THR A 91 -2.40 2.09 -9.52
CA THR A 91 -2.07 3.36 -8.84
C THR A 91 -2.53 3.25 -7.40
N GLY A 92 -1.83 3.93 -6.51
CA GLY A 92 -2.22 3.93 -5.11
C GLY A 92 -1.64 5.10 -4.35
N SER A 93 -2.13 5.29 -3.13
CA SER A 93 -1.61 6.35 -2.27
C SER A 93 -1.93 6.10 -0.80
N TRP A 94 -1.07 6.63 0.04
CA TRP A 94 -1.32 6.91 1.45
C TRP A 94 -1.47 8.41 1.60
N THR A 95 -2.52 8.84 2.28
CA THR A 95 -2.71 10.24 2.66
C THR A 95 -2.87 10.30 4.17
N LEU A 96 -2.09 11.16 4.81
CA LEU A 96 -2.10 11.32 6.26
C LEU A 96 -2.64 12.70 6.61
N GLU A 97 -3.62 12.73 7.52
CA GLU A 97 -4.23 13.96 8.01
C GLU A 97 -3.97 14.09 9.51
N ASP A 98 -3.38 15.20 9.92
CA ASP A 98 -3.17 15.51 11.33
C ASP A 98 -4.52 15.89 11.97
N LEU A 99 -5.00 15.08 12.90
CA LEU A 99 -6.28 15.33 13.60
C LEU A 99 -6.12 16.15 14.86
N GLY A 100 -4.87 16.51 15.23
CA GLY A 100 -4.59 17.13 16.52
C GLY A 100 -4.51 16.09 17.64
N ASP A 101 -4.06 16.50 18.82
CA ASP A 101 -3.96 15.66 20.01
C ASP A 101 -3.16 14.37 19.77
N ARG A 102 -2.10 14.46 18.98
CA ARG A 102 -1.21 13.34 18.63
C ARG A 102 -1.99 12.19 17.98
N ARG A 103 -2.91 12.53 17.08
CA ARG A 103 -3.70 11.55 16.32
C ARG A 103 -3.61 11.86 14.81
N THR A 104 -3.60 10.83 14.02
CA THR A 104 -3.48 10.93 12.55
C THR A 104 -4.51 10.04 11.88
N ARG A 105 -5.20 10.56 10.88
CA ARG A 105 -6.04 9.73 10.01
C ARG A 105 -5.22 9.32 8.80
N ALA A 106 -5.07 8.01 8.61
CA ALA A 106 -4.40 7.46 7.45
C ALA A 106 -5.42 6.88 6.49
N THR A 107 -5.37 7.31 5.25
CA THR A 107 -6.26 6.82 4.18
C THR A 107 -5.42 6.13 3.12
N TYR A 108 -5.77 4.89 2.83
CA TYR A 108 -5.15 4.07 1.79
C TYR A 108 -6.10 3.98 0.62
N THR A 109 -5.61 4.33 -0.56
CA THR A 109 -6.40 4.26 -1.79
C THR A 109 -5.65 3.41 -2.80
N LEU A 110 -6.35 2.46 -3.41
CA LEU A 110 -5.78 1.60 -4.44
C LEU A 110 -6.75 1.55 -5.62
N ASP A 111 -6.21 1.66 -6.82
CA ASP A 111 -6.97 1.47 -8.05
C ASP A 111 -6.13 0.59 -8.96
N SER A 112 -6.64 -0.57 -9.32
CA SER A 112 -5.93 -1.51 -10.17
C SER A 112 -6.85 -2.12 -11.22
N ASP A 113 -6.26 -2.39 -12.37
CA ASP A 113 -6.88 -3.18 -13.41
C ASP A 113 -6.06 -4.47 -13.53
N PRO A 114 -6.62 -5.62 -13.12
CA PRO A 114 -5.87 -6.88 -13.16
C PRO A 114 -5.64 -7.40 -14.59
N GLY A 115 -6.35 -6.85 -15.58
CA GLY A 115 -6.30 -7.35 -16.94
C GLY A 115 -7.29 -8.48 -17.16
N ARG A 116 -7.36 -8.96 -18.40
CA ARG A 116 -8.41 -9.93 -18.79
C ARG A 116 -8.30 -11.26 -18.06
N VAL A 117 -7.10 -11.87 -18.08
CA VAL A 117 -6.93 -13.22 -17.54
C VAL A 117 -7.09 -13.23 -16.04
N LEU A 118 -6.36 -12.37 -15.35
CA LEU A 118 -6.41 -12.29 -13.89
C LEU A 118 -7.78 -11.81 -13.40
N GLY A 119 -8.39 -10.88 -14.14
CA GLY A 119 -9.75 -10.42 -13.83
C GLY A 119 -10.81 -11.51 -13.87
N MET A 120 -10.59 -12.56 -14.68
CA MET A 120 -11.48 -13.72 -14.71
C MET A 120 -11.35 -14.57 -13.45
N LEU A 121 -10.20 -14.55 -12.79
CA LEU A 121 -9.97 -15.28 -11.54
C LEU A 121 -10.49 -14.52 -10.32
N ILE A 122 -10.63 -13.20 -10.44
CA ILE A 122 -11.03 -12.32 -9.34
C ILE A 122 -12.48 -11.88 -9.58
N ARG A 123 -13.44 -12.76 -9.24
CA ARG A 123 -14.86 -12.48 -9.45
C ARG A 123 -15.68 -12.91 -8.22
N GLY A 124 -16.81 -12.24 -8.00
CA GLY A 124 -17.76 -12.59 -6.96
C GLY A 124 -17.16 -12.56 -5.58
N PRO A 125 -17.37 -13.64 -4.79
CA PRO A 125 -16.82 -13.69 -3.41
C PRO A 125 -15.29 -13.60 -3.37
N VAL A 126 -14.59 -14.06 -4.41
CA VAL A 126 -13.12 -13.95 -4.50
C VAL A 126 -12.71 -12.49 -4.58
N GLU A 127 -13.39 -11.67 -5.38
CA GLU A 127 -13.09 -10.24 -5.46
C GLU A 127 -13.24 -9.57 -4.10
N ALA A 128 -14.31 -9.84 -3.38
CA ALA A 128 -14.53 -9.27 -2.06
C ALA A 128 -13.43 -9.66 -1.08
N ALA A 129 -12.97 -10.92 -1.11
CA ALA A 129 -11.89 -11.39 -0.25
C ALA A 129 -10.55 -10.72 -0.60
N VAL A 130 -10.25 -10.56 -1.89
CA VAL A 130 -9.03 -9.91 -2.35
C VAL A 130 -9.04 -8.44 -1.93
N ARG A 131 -10.16 -7.74 -2.13
CA ARG A 131 -10.30 -6.33 -1.74
C ARG A 131 -10.16 -6.15 -0.22
N ALA A 132 -10.78 -7.04 0.56
CA ALA A 132 -10.68 -6.99 2.02
C ALA A 132 -9.23 -7.13 2.47
N ALA A 133 -8.47 -8.04 1.87
CA ALA A 133 -7.07 -8.29 2.25
C ALA A 133 -6.12 -7.20 1.76
N LEU A 134 -6.34 -6.64 0.56
CA LEU A 134 -5.37 -5.73 -0.07
C LEU A 134 -5.72 -4.25 0.12
N VAL A 135 -6.96 -3.92 0.42
CA VAL A 135 -7.39 -2.53 0.58
C VAL A 135 -7.92 -2.29 1.98
N ASN A 136 -8.98 -3.00 2.36
CA ASN A 136 -9.72 -2.69 3.59
C ASN A 136 -8.91 -2.93 4.86
N ALA A 137 -8.03 -3.93 4.85
CA ALA A 137 -7.21 -4.27 6.01
C ALA A 137 -6.00 -3.34 6.18
N ARG A 138 -5.57 -2.65 5.12
CA ARG A 138 -4.29 -1.94 5.10
C ARG A 138 -4.17 -0.83 6.14
N PRO A 139 -5.16 0.07 6.32
CA PRO A 139 -5.03 1.11 7.36
C PRO A 139 -4.96 0.54 8.78
N GLY A 140 -5.69 -0.54 9.05
CA GLY A 140 -5.61 -1.22 10.35
C GLY A 140 -4.25 -1.85 10.60
N GLU A 141 -3.62 -2.37 9.55
CA GLU A 141 -2.26 -2.90 9.64
C GLU A 141 -1.25 -1.80 9.97
N LEU A 142 -1.39 -0.63 9.32
CA LEU A 142 -0.54 0.54 9.62
C LEU A 142 -0.75 0.99 11.07
N LYS A 143 -2.00 1.09 11.51
CA LYS A 143 -2.34 1.47 12.88
C LYS A 143 -1.68 0.53 13.89
N ALA A 144 -1.80 -0.77 13.68
CA ALA A 144 -1.20 -1.76 14.57
C ALA A 144 0.33 -1.63 14.61
N ARG A 145 0.96 -1.42 13.46
CA ARG A 145 2.41 -1.27 13.38
C ARG A 145 2.90 -0.03 14.11
N VAL A 146 2.27 1.13 13.87
CA VAL A 146 2.66 2.39 14.47
C VAL A 146 2.44 2.36 15.99
N GLU A 147 1.27 1.92 16.42
CA GLU A 147 0.93 1.92 17.86
C GLU A 147 1.78 0.92 18.64
N SER A 148 2.21 -0.18 18.03
CA SER A 148 3.09 -1.14 18.68
C SER A 148 4.49 -0.56 18.93
N GLN A 149 4.95 0.36 18.10
CA GLN A 149 6.26 0.99 18.25
C GLN A 149 6.29 2.05 19.35
N GLY A 150 5.14 2.62 19.67
CA GLY A 150 5.00 3.63 20.72
C GLY A 150 4.93 3.09 22.14
N ARG A 151 5.07 1.77 22.32
CA ARG A 151 4.97 1.12 23.62
C ARG A 151 6.30 0.64 24.15
#